data_8f1f26338ee356a68b5e6d32644a21c4
#
_entry.id   8f1f26338ee356a68b5e6d32644a21c4
#
_cell.length_a   1.000
_cell.length_b   1.000
_cell.length_c   1.000
_cell.angle_alpha   90.00
_cell.angle_beta   90.00
_cell.angle_gamma   90.00
#
_symmetry.space_group_name_H-M   'P 1'
#
loop_
_entity.id
_entity.type
_entity.pdbx_description
1 polymer ?
#
loop_
_entity_poly.entity_id
_entity_poly.type
_entity_poly.pdbx_seq_one_letter_code
_entity_poly.pdbx_strand_id
1 'polypeptide(L)'
;MKVITVLLALILGLSGIYPAVSHAAPKFNDVDPKKYGWAMNSISFMVDKGVVSGYPDGRFQPDRLVDKAEMTVMIYRLFDQYRPYKAKQKTDYSDYHIKQFVDVPKNHWAYTEITSIVTQDWWNAVNDSPAGAKFFPDTKLNRIGTANMLPVFMLDNQDIPAAEVFQILSAMRDIPIVLSPYSLDPNSPEDTFQEDGRYNEDGADKTNILYPLLFGHDDNEILFTDDYSGIIGTNLALLQKTGIMTAWNGKFEGGEMLTRAEAVTILHRFYNYLKQTGTLRQYSSK
;
A
#
# COMPACT_ATOMS: atom_id res chain seq x y z
N MET A 1 -45.53 -4.83 -45.26
CA MET A 1 -45.14 -3.75 -44.36
C MET A 1 -45.31 -4.24 -42.92
N LYS A 2 -44.27 -4.60 -42.25
CA LYS A 2 -44.28 -5.00 -40.82
C LYS A 2 -43.72 -3.84 -40.00
N VAL A 3 -44.62 -3.27 -39.16
CA VAL A 3 -44.27 -2.19 -38.22
C VAL A 3 -43.54 -2.81 -37.04
N ILE A 4 -42.27 -2.43 -36.83
CA ILE A 4 -41.49 -2.83 -35.66
C ILE A 4 -41.67 -1.74 -34.59
N THR A 5 -42.41 -2.09 -33.54
CA THR A 5 -42.59 -1.25 -32.36
C THR A 5 -41.35 -1.38 -31.48
N VAL A 6 -40.59 -0.33 -31.37
CA VAL A 6 -39.43 -0.25 -30.44
C VAL A 6 -39.96 0.14 -29.07
N LEU A 7 -39.88 -0.79 -28.12
CA LEU A 7 -40.22 -0.54 -26.72
C LEU A 7 -39.00 0.11 -26.06
N LEU A 8 -39.08 1.41 -25.76
CA LEU A 8 -38.08 2.13 -24.99
C LEU A 8 -38.31 1.83 -23.49
N ALA A 9 -37.49 0.97 -22.91
CA ALA A 9 -37.50 0.72 -21.46
C ALA A 9 -36.84 1.88 -20.73
N LEU A 10 -37.64 2.68 -20.05
CA LEU A 10 -37.18 3.74 -19.15
C LEU A 10 -36.66 3.08 -17.86
N ILE A 11 -35.33 2.97 -17.72
CA ILE A 11 -34.73 2.57 -16.45
C ILE A 11 -34.66 3.82 -15.55
N LEU A 12 -35.68 3.95 -14.70
CA LEU A 12 -35.65 4.87 -13.57
C LEU A 12 -34.62 4.37 -12.57
N GLY A 13 -33.45 5.01 -12.55
CA GLY A 13 -32.45 4.79 -11.53
C GLY A 13 -33.01 5.19 -10.17
N LEU A 14 -33.34 4.22 -9.35
CA LEU A 14 -33.50 4.39 -7.91
C LEU A 14 -32.12 4.68 -7.31
N SER A 15 -31.73 5.95 -7.31
CA SER A 15 -30.67 6.44 -6.45
C SER A 15 -31.17 6.31 -5.01
N GLY A 16 -30.82 5.18 -4.38
CA GLY A 16 -31.01 4.98 -2.96
C GLY A 16 -30.28 6.10 -2.23
N ILE A 17 -31.05 7.04 -1.66
CA ILE A 17 -30.55 8.01 -0.69
C ILE A 17 -30.23 7.20 0.56
N TYR A 18 -28.98 6.70 0.65
CA TYR A 18 -28.48 6.22 1.93
C TYR A 18 -28.35 7.44 2.84
N PRO A 19 -29.01 7.44 4.00
CA PRO A 19 -28.78 8.50 4.96
C PRO A 19 -27.28 8.48 5.29
N ALA A 20 -26.57 9.54 4.93
CA ALA A 20 -25.22 9.78 5.43
C ALA A 20 -25.34 9.85 6.94
N VAL A 21 -24.92 8.82 7.66
CA VAL A 21 -24.76 8.86 9.10
C VAL A 21 -23.66 9.89 9.33
N SER A 22 -24.06 11.11 9.57
CA SER A 22 -23.19 12.20 9.98
C SER A 22 -22.68 11.84 11.37
N HIS A 23 -21.60 11.08 11.46
CA HIS A 23 -20.80 11.04 12.65
C HIS A 23 -20.21 12.44 12.78
N ALA A 24 -20.55 13.15 13.85
CA ALA A 24 -19.91 14.40 14.15
C ALA A 24 -18.41 14.13 14.25
N ALA A 25 -17.65 14.56 13.24
CA ALA A 25 -16.22 14.36 13.21
C ALA A 25 -15.63 14.88 14.53
N PRO A 26 -14.71 14.13 15.17
CA PRO A 26 -14.06 14.61 16.37
C PRO A 26 -13.48 15.99 16.06
N LYS A 27 -13.86 16.99 16.86
CA LYS A 27 -13.41 18.36 16.65
C LYS A 27 -11.97 18.48 17.13
N PHE A 28 -11.03 18.23 16.22
CA PHE A 28 -9.64 18.61 16.44
C PHE A 28 -9.44 20.05 16.01
N ASN A 29 -8.80 20.86 16.88
CA ASN A 29 -8.65 22.29 16.67
C ASN A 29 -7.65 22.66 15.57
N ASP A 30 -6.86 21.68 15.10
CA ASP A 30 -5.86 21.81 14.04
C ASP A 30 -6.24 21.11 12.71
N VAL A 31 -7.44 20.56 12.62
CA VAL A 31 -7.97 19.97 11.36
C VAL A 31 -8.90 20.97 10.69
N ASP A 32 -8.31 21.91 9.95
CA ASP A 32 -9.07 22.90 9.16
C ASP A 32 -9.76 22.21 7.97
N PRO A 33 -11.09 22.29 7.83
CA PRO A 33 -11.84 21.71 6.72
C PRO A 33 -11.40 22.20 5.33
N LYS A 34 -10.90 23.45 5.24
CA LYS A 34 -10.40 23.98 3.96
C LYS A 34 -9.09 23.29 3.52
N LYS A 35 -8.22 22.97 4.48
CA LYS A 35 -6.93 22.31 4.22
C LYS A 35 -7.03 20.80 4.20
N TYR A 36 -7.78 20.20 5.15
CA TYR A 36 -7.83 18.77 5.39
C TYR A 36 -9.19 18.14 5.08
N GLY A 37 -10.08 18.84 4.36
CA GLY A 37 -11.40 18.31 3.99
C GLY A 37 -11.35 16.93 3.35
N TRP A 38 -10.30 16.67 2.56
CA TRP A 38 -10.04 15.38 1.93
C TRP A 38 -9.76 14.24 2.90
N ALA A 39 -9.23 14.54 4.09
CA ALA A 39 -8.86 13.55 5.12
C ALA A 39 -9.89 13.46 6.28
N MET A 40 -10.82 14.40 6.41
CA MET A 40 -11.72 14.49 7.57
C MET A 40 -12.49 13.20 7.83
N ASN A 41 -13.09 12.61 6.80
CA ASN A 41 -13.83 11.35 6.93
C ASN A 41 -12.92 10.20 7.38
N SER A 42 -11.69 10.16 6.89
CA SER A 42 -10.71 9.14 7.26
C SER A 42 -10.22 9.32 8.69
N ILE A 43 -9.96 10.56 9.10
CA ILE A 43 -9.59 10.89 10.49
C ILE A 43 -10.70 10.45 11.44
N SER A 44 -11.95 10.86 11.17
CA SER A 44 -13.13 10.48 11.97
C SER A 44 -13.27 8.97 12.06
N PHE A 45 -13.26 8.30 10.92
CA PHE A 45 -13.37 6.84 10.85
C PHE A 45 -12.30 6.13 11.69
N MET A 46 -11.04 6.53 11.56
CA MET A 46 -9.93 5.88 12.26
C MET A 46 -9.96 6.15 13.77
N VAL A 47 -10.47 7.30 14.19
CA VAL A 47 -10.70 7.61 15.61
C VAL A 47 -11.86 6.79 16.16
N ASP A 48 -13.00 6.74 15.47
CA ASP A 48 -14.18 5.97 15.87
C ASP A 48 -13.88 4.47 15.99
N LYS A 49 -12.99 3.96 15.13
CA LYS A 49 -12.48 2.57 15.21
C LYS A 49 -11.41 2.35 16.30
N GLY A 50 -10.98 3.39 16.99
CA GLY A 50 -9.93 3.32 18.01
C GLY A 50 -8.55 2.95 17.46
N VAL A 51 -8.33 3.20 16.15
CA VAL A 51 -7.04 2.96 15.51
C VAL A 51 -6.04 4.05 15.83
N VAL A 52 -6.51 5.29 15.83
CA VAL A 52 -5.74 6.48 16.24
C VAL A 52 -6.54 7.28 17.27
N SER A 53 -5.85 8.13 18.02
CA SER A 53 -6.47 9.11 18.93
C SER A 53 -5.87 10.48 18.69
N GLY A 54 -6.57 11.53 19.12
CA GLY A 54 -5.96 12.85 19.26
C GLY A 54 -4.98 12.93 20.43
N TYR A 55 -4.35 14.07 20.54
CA TYR A 55 -3.44 14.41 21.65
C TYR A 55 -4.18 15.11 22.79
N PRO A 56 -3.62 15.13 24.01
CA PRO A 56 -4.25 15.77 25.19
C PRO A 56 -4.55 17.26 25.00
N ASP A 57 -3.85 17.93 24.09
CA ASP A 57 -4.05 19.34 23.73
C ASP A 57 -5.22 19.57 22.75
N GLY A 58 -5.98 18.52 22.41
CA GLY A 58 -7.11 18.58 21.48
C GLY A 58 -6.72 18.62 20.01
N ARG A 59 -5.45 18.35 19.66
CA ARG A 59 -4.95 18.29 18.29
C ARG A 59 -4.91 16.88 17.74
N PHE A 60 -4.99 16.77 16.41
CA PHE A 60 -4.72 15.54 15.65
C PHE A 60 -3.31 15.49 15.10
N GLN A 61 -2.72 16.64 14.83
CA GLN A 61 -1.43 16.83 14.18
C GLN A 61 -1.39 16.23 12.76
N PRO A 62 -2.24 16.68 11.83
CA PRO A 62 -2.40 16.07 10.51
C PRO A 62 -1.12 16.10 9.66
N ASP A 63 -0.28 17.13 9.78
CA ASP A 63 0.98 17.28 9.03
C ASP A 63 2.18 16.58 9.70
N ARG A 64 2.00 15.98 10.88
CA ARG A 64 3.08 15.26 11.55
C ARG A 64 3.49 14.03 10.74
N LEU A 65 4.78 13.86 10.53
CA LEU A 65 5.31 12.70 9.80
C LEU A 65 5.14 11.42 10.61
N VAL A 66 4.70 10.37 9.94
CA VAL A 66 4.50 9.03 10.52
C VAL A 66 5.80 8.24 10.43
N ASP A 67 6.12 7.51 11.49
CA ASP A 67 7.20 6.54 11.49
C ASP A 67 6.69 5.09 11.32
N LYS A 68 7.65 4.21 11.20
CA LYS A 68 7.43 2.81 10.92
C LYS A 68 6.66 2.10 12.04
N ALA A 69 6.99 2.42 13.30
CA ALA A 69 6.27 1.86 14.45
C ALA A 69 4.81 2.33 14.49
N GLU A 70 4.56 3.61 14.25
CA GLU A 70 3.21 4.17 14.24
C GLU A 70 2.33 3.55 13.14
N MET A 71 2.88 3.40 11.92
CA MET A 71 2.15 2.73 10.83
C MET A 71 1.83 1.27 11.18
N THR A 72 2.80 0.56 11.76
CA THR A 72 2.59 -0.83 12.23
C THR A 72 1.47 -0.92 13.26
N VAL A 73 1.45 0.00 14.23
CA VAL A 73 0.40 0.05 15.26
C VAL A 73 -0.97 0.34 14.65
N MET A 74 -1.04 1.25 13.67
CA MET A 74 -2.29 1.54 12.97
C MET A 74 -2.80 0.32 12.20
N ILE A 75 -1.94 -0.40 11.48
CA ILE A 75 -2.27 -1.64 10.77
C ILE A 75 -2.73 -2.71 11.75
N TYR A 76 -1.98 -2.94 12.84
CA TYR A 76 -2.32 -3.90 13.89
C TYR A 76 -3.69 -3.65 14.51
N ARG A 77 -4.03 -2.38 14.77
CA ARG A 77 -5.31 -2.00 15.38
C ARG A 77 -6.46 -2.06 14.40
N LEU A 78 -6.23 -1.73 13.12
CA LEU A 78 -7.26 -1.75 12.09
C LEU A 78 -7.62 -3.17 11.66
N PHE A 79 -6.59 -4.02 11.49
CA PHE A 79 -6.73 -5.42 11.08
C PHE A 79 -6.52 -6.34 12.28
N ASP A 80 -7.42 -6.24 13.26
CA ASP A 80 -7.32 -6.90 14.57
C ASP A 80 -7.50 -8.42 14.53
N GLN A 81 -7.91 -9.00 13.42
CA GLN A 81 -7.95 -10.45 13.18
C GLN A 81 -6.64 -10.99 12.59
N TYR A 82 -5.84 -10.14 11.94
CA TYR A 82 -4.56 -10.55 11.39
C TYR A 82 -3.49 -10.64 12.48
N ARG A 83 -3.17 -11.87 12.87
CA ARG A 83 -2.19 -12.19 13.92
C ARG A 83 -1.38 -13.42 13.53
N PRO A 84 -0.46 -13.32 12.56
CA PRO A 84 0.28 -14.46 12.02
C PRO A 84 1.09 -15.20 13.10
N TYR A 85 1.49 -14.49 14.17
CA TYR A 85 2.32 -15.05 15.24
C TYR A 85 1.62 -15.20 16.59
N LYS A 86 0.31 -15.39 16.61
CA LYS A 86 -0.36 -15.80 17.84
C LYS A 86 0.20 -17.15 18.30
N ALA A 87 0.59 -17.23 19.57
CA ALA A 87 1.28 -18.35 20.20
C ALA A 87 0.60 -19.74 20.06
N LYS A 88 -0.61 -19.81 19.48
CA LYS A 88 -1.37 -21.04 19.24
C LYS A 88 -1.51 -21.44 17.77
N GLN A 89 -1.12 -20.59 16.84
CA GLN A 89 -1.09 -20.95 15.42
C GLN A 89 0.32 -21.41 15.07
N LYS A 90 0.52 -22.74 15.08
CA LYS A 90 1.59 -23.38 14.32
C LYS A 90 1.24 -23.21 12.86
N THR A 91 1.58 -22.06 12.30
CA THR A 91 1.61 -21.87 10.85
C THR A 91 2.98 -22.29 10.37
N ASP A 92 3.08 -22.78 9.13
CA ASP A 92 4.34 -23.17 8.49
C ASP A 92 5.36 -22.02 8.35
N TYR A 93 4.98 -20.82 8.78
CA TYR A 93 5.82 -19.61 8.84
C TYR A 93 6.70 -19.49 10.08
N SER A 94 6.83 -20.56 10.90
CA SER A 94 7.65 -20.55 12.13
C SER A 94 9.13 -20.26 11.85
N ASP A 95 9.62 -20.61 10.65
CA ASP A 95 11.03 -20.43 10.26
C ASP A 95 11.34 -19.01 9.85
N TYR A 96 10.33 -18.23 9.45
CA TYR A 96 10.45 -16.82 9.05
C TYR A 96 10.13 -15.84 10.18
N HIS A 97 9.80 -16.33 11.38
CA HIS A 97 9.48 -15.47 12.49
C HIS A 97 10.70 -14.85 13.13
N ILE A 98 10.87 -13.54 13.00
CA ILE A 98 11.85 -12.81 13.77
C ILE A 98 11.34 -12.65 15.18
N LYS A 99 11.83 -13.51 16.07
CA LYS A 99 11.38 -13.58 17.48
C LYS A 99 11.79 -12.33 18.28
N GLN A 100 12.78 -11.60 17.84
CA GLN A 100 13.29 -10.45 18.56
C GLN A 100 14.02 -9.48 17.61
N PHE A 101 13.63 -8.22 17.65
CA PHE A 101 14.37 -7.12 17.05
C PHE A 101 15.27 -6.49 18.11
N VAL A 102 16.54 -6.30 17.81
CA VAL A 102 17.51 -5.76 18.78
C VAL A 102 17.26 -4.29 19.13
N ASP A 103 16.56 -3.58 18.25
CA ASP A 103 16.16 -2.18 18.39
C ASP A 103 14.70 -1.98 18.83
N VAL A 104 13.97 -3.07 19.12
CA VAL A 104 12.61 -3.06 19.68
C VAL A 104 12.59 -3.88 20.96
N PRO A 105 13.10 -3.35 22.07
CA PRO A 105 13.12 -4.07 23.35
C PRO A 105 11.70 -4.24 23.90
N LYS A 106 11.51 -5.18 24.84
CA LYS A 106 10.20 -5.53 25.42
C LYS A 106 9.44 -4.34 26.05
N ASN A 107 10.16 -3.31 26.48
CA ASN A 107 9.57 -2.08 27.01
C ASN A 107 9.31 -1.02 25.95
N HIS A 108 9.58 -1.30 24.68
CA HIS A 108 9.21 -0.41 23.59
C HIS A 108 7.69 -0.28 23.47
N TRP A 109 7.17 0.91 23.29
CA TRP A 109 5.72 1.18 23.30
C TRP A 109 4.92 0.42 22.23
N ALA A 110 5.55 0.05 21.10
CA ALA A 110 4.94 -0.72 20.02
C ALA A 110 5.45 -2.18 19.95
N TYR A 111 6.08 -2.69 21.00
CA TYR A 111 6.68 -4.04 21.00
C TYR A 111 5.69 -5.13 20.62
N THR A 112 4.51 -5.12 21.25
CA THR A 112 3.48 -6.13 21.01
C THR A 112 2.97 -6.12 19.58
N GLU A 113 2.71 -4.93 19.05
CA GLU A 113 2.19 -4.75 17.71
C GLU A 113 3.20 -5.19 16.66
N ILE A 114 4.43 -4.73 16.78
CA ILE A 114 5.53 -5.07 15.86
C ILE A 114 5.75 -6.60 15.86
N THR A 115 5.93 -7.20 17.04
CA THR A 115 6.25 -8.62 17.13
C THR A 115 5.07 -9.55 16.80
N SER A 116 3.86 -9.02 16.72
CA SER A 116 2.67 -9.81 16.39
C SER A 116 2.37 -9.88 14.90
N ILE A 117 2.80 -8.92 14.10
CA ILE A 117 2.40 -8.85 12.68
C ILE A 117 3.58 -8.74 11.72
N VAL A 118 4.76 -8.33 12.16
CA VAL A 118 5.93 -8.20 11.26
C VAL A 118 6.48 -9.57 10.92
N THR A 119 6.53 -9.88 9.62
CA THR A 119 7.19 -11.06 9.05
C THR A 119 8.43 -10.65 8.27
N GLN A 120 9.37 -11.56 8.09
CA GLN A 120 10.57 -11.29 7.31
C GLN A 120 10.25 -10.90 5.87
N ASP A 121 9.29 -11.57 5.26
CA ASP A 121 8.94 -11.36 3.86
C ASP A 121 8.08 -10.11 3.62
N TRP A 122 7.32 -9.69 4.63
CA TRP A 122 6.38 -8.58 4.47
C TRP A 122 7.00 -7.20 4.69
N TRP A 123 8.09 -7.11 5.45
CA TRP A 123 8.72 -5.85 5.78
C TRP A 123 10.12 -5.75 5.19
N ASN A 124 10.24 -5.30 3.96
CA ASN A 124 11.52 -5.07 3.25
C ASN A 124 12.53 -4.17 3.99
N ALA A 125 12.25 -3.80 5.22
CA ALA A 125 13.06 -2.92 6.05
C ALA A 125 13.58 -3.61 7.29
N VAL A 126 13.55 -4.93 7.34
CA VAL A 126 14.22 -5.73 8.36
C VAL A 126 15.65 -6.00 7.86
N ASN A 127 16.63 -5.49 8.56
CA ASN A 127 18.02 -5.79 8.28
C ASN A 127 18.49 -6.92 9.19
N ASP A 128 18.76 -8.10 8.62
CA ASP A 128 19.44 -9.19 9.28
C ASP A 128 20.94 -8.93 9.28
N SER A 129 21.47 -8.50 10.42
CA SER A 129 22.88 -8.33 10.64
C SER A 129 23.39 -9.42 11.61
N PRO A 130 24.73 -9.69 11.69
CA PRO A 130 25.30 -10.57 12.71
C PRO A 130 24.94 -10.17 14.15
N ALA A 131 24.56 -8.90 14.37
CA ALA A 131 24.10 -8.37 15.64
C ALA A 131 22.60 -8.68 15.92
N GLY A 132 21.88 -9.26 14.97
CA GLY A 132 20.45 -9.54 15.02
C GLY A 132 19.61 -8.64 14.12
N ALA A 133 18.36 -9.03 13.91
CA ALA A 133 17.42 -8.29 13.07
C ALA A 133 17.08 -6.92 13.66
N LYS A 134 16.98 -5.91 12.81
CA LYS A 134 16.57 -4.55 13.17
C LYS A 134 15.30 -4.15 12.43
N PHE A 135 14.39 -3.54 13.15
CA PHE A 135 13.12 -3.05 12.62
C PHE A 135 13.17 -1.58 12.20
N PHE A 136 14.00 -0.78 12.84
CA PHE A 136 14.10 0.68 12.67
C PHE A 136 12.77 1.41 12.96
N PRO A 137 12.24 1.31 14.19
CA PRO A 137 10.89 1.79 14.54
C PRO A 137 10.66 3.28 14.29
N ASP A 138 11.67 4.11 14.50
CA ASP A 138 11.60 5.58 14.42
C ASP A 138 11.83 6.13 13.01
N THR A 139 12.10 5.26 12.03
CA THR A 139 12.31 5.68 10.63
C THR A 139 11.04 6.30 10.08
N LYS A 140 11.11 7.56 9.65
CA LYS A 140 9.99 8.23 9.00
C LYS A 140 9.71 7.60 7.65
N LEU A 141 8.45 7.38 7.36
CA LEU A 141 8.02 6.76 6.13
C LEU A 141 7.87 7.80 5.02
N ASN A 142 8.30 7.43 3.84
CA ASN A 142 7.90 8.07 2.60
C ASN A 142 6.82 7.22 1.90
N ARG A 143 6.33 7.71 0.76
CA ARG A 143 5.23 7.05 0.04
C ARG A 143 5.63 5.68 -0.49
N ILE A 144 6.87 5.50 -1.02
CA ILE A 144 7.32 4.18 -1.48
C ILE A 144 7.51 3.21 -0.31
N GLY A 145 8.11 3.66 0.79
CA GLY A 145 8.23 2.86 2.01
C GLY A 145 6.86 2.45 2.56
N THR A 146 5.88 3.36 2.50
CA THR A 146 4.49 3.06 2.87
C THR A 146 3.87 2.00 1.96
N ALA A 147 4.04 2.12 0.64
CA ALA A 147 3.53 1.13 -0.32
C ALA A 147 4.09 -0.27 -0.04
N ASN A 148 5.39 -0.35 0.30
CA ASN A 148 6.03 -1.62 0.64
C ASN A 148 5.61 -2.17 2.01
N MET A 149 5.07 -1.33 2.90
CA MET A 149 4.59 -1.73 4.21
C MET A 149 3.12 -2.15 4.25
N LEU A 150 2.34 -1.79 3.24
CA LEU A 150 0.93 -2.18 3.20
C LEU A 150 0.79 -3.69 2.96
N PRO A 151 -0.17 -4.35 3.66
CA PRO A 151 -0.37 -5.79 3.52
C PRO A 151 -1.09 -6.12 2.19
N VAL A 152 -0.40 -5.87 1.08
CA VAL A 152 -0.97 -6.00 -0.28
C VAL A 152 -1.48 -7.40 -0.57
N PHE A 153 -0.92 -8.42 0.11
CA PHE A 153 -1.40 -9.81 0.05
C PHE A 153 -2.87 -9.99 0.53
N MET A 154 -3.44 -9.02 1.24
CA MET A 154 -4.86 -9.01 1.59
C MET A 154 -5.77 -8.63 0.41
N LEU A 155 -5.20 -8.09 -0.68
CA LEU A 155 -5.96 -7.74 -1.89
C LEU A 155 -6.10 -8.97 -2.78
N ASP A 156 -7.33 -9.31 -3.17
CA ASP A 156 -7.65 -10.55 -3.91
C ASP A 156 -7.14 -10.58 -5.37
N ASN A 157 -6.46 -9.56 -5.85
CA ASN A 157 -5.99 -9.42 -7.23
C ASN A 157 -4.46 -9.37 -7.32
N GLN A 158 -3.77 -10.32 -6.69
CA GLN A 158 -2.30 -10.32 -6.67
C GLN A 158 -1.68 -10.72 -8.02
N ASP A 159 -2.42 -11.44 -8.87
CA ASP A 159 -1.95 -11.89 -10.17
C ASP A 159 -2.30 -10.88 -11.28
N ILE A 160 -1.69 -9.70 -11.22
CA ILE A 160 -1.78 -8.77 -12.36
C ILE A 160 -0.71 -9.18 -13.39
N PRO A 161 -1.09 -9.34 -14.68
CA PRO A 161 -0.11 -9.61 -15.73
C PRO A 161 0.95 -8.50 -15.83
N ALA A 162 2.21 -8.86 -16.09
CA ALA A 162 3.30 -7.89 -16.19
C ALA A 162 3.02 -6.79 -17.22
N ALA A 163 2.32 -7.11 -18.32
CA ALA A 163 1.88 -6.14 -19.32
C ALA A 163 0.93 -5.07 -18.74
N GLU A 164 -0.02 -5.46 -17.88
CA GLU A 164 -0.91 -4.51 -17.22
C GLU A 164 -0.15 -3.66 -16.19
N VAL A 165 0.76 -4.27 -15.43
CA VAL A 165 1.64 -3.54 -14.50
C VAL A 165 2.46 -2.51 -15.25
N PHE A 166 3.11 -2.91 -16.35
CA PHE A 166 3.87 -2.00 -17.19
C PHE A 166 3.01 -0.83 -17.70
N GLN A 167 1.81 -1.11 -18.18
CA GLN A 167 0.88 -0.08 -18.65
C GLN A 167 0.52 0.92 -17.55
N ILE A 168 0.20 0.44 -16.34
CA ILE A 168 -0.16 1.29 -15.20
C ILE A 168 1.02 2.16 -14.79
N LEU A 169 2.20 1.57 -14.63
CA LEU A 169 3.37 2.25 -14.11
C LEU A 169 4.01 3.20 -15.14
N SER A 170 3.97 2.85 -16.43
CA SER A 170 4.50 3.71 -17.49
C SER A 170 3.72 5.03 -17.66
N ALA A 171 2.52 5.13 -17.08
CA ALA A 171 1.79 6.39 -16.97
C ALA A 171 2.31 7.29 -15.82
N MET A 172 3.17 6.77 -14.94
CA MET A 172 3.80 7.50 -13.84
C MET A 172 5.22 7.90 -14.25
N ARG A 173 5.44 9.18 -14.50
CA ARG A 173 6.70 9.69 -15.10
C ARG A 173 7.91 9.58 -14.20
N ASP A 174 7.69 9.47 -12.89
CA ASP A 174 8.72 9.40 -11.84
C ASP A 174 8.98 7.97 -11.35
N ILE A 175 8.31 6.96 -11.88
CA ILE A 175 8.65 5.56 -11.61
C ILE A 175 9.73 5.12 -12.62
N PRO A 176 10.94 4.74 -12.15
CA PRO A 176 12.01 4.29 -13.03
C PRO A 176 11.66 2.93 -13.63
N ILE A 177 11.45 2.90 -14.94
CA ILE A 177 11.08 1.69 -15.69
C ILE A 177 11.99 1.55 -16.88
N VAL A 178 12.51 0.36 -17.09
CA VAL A 178 13.23 -0.03 -18.30
C VAL A 178 12.49 -1.18 -18.96
N LEU A 179 12.19 -1.05 -20.24
CA LEU A 179 11.68 -2.12 -21.08
C LEU A 179 12.76 -2.50 -22.09
N SER A 180 13.29 -3.71 -21.99
CA SER A 180 14.26 -4.21 -22.96
C SER A 180 13.64 -4.26 -24.37
N PRO A 181 14.30 -3.71 -25.40
CA PRO A 181 13.84 -3.82 -26.77
C PRO A 181 14.04 -5.22 -27.38
N TYR A 182 14.80 -6.07 -26.70
CA TYR A 182 15.12 -7.42 -27.18
C TYR A 182 14.24 -8.45 -26.51
N SER A 183 13.90 -9.52 -27.27
CA SER A 183 13.22 -10.68 -26.69
C SER A 183 14.13 -11.34 -25.65
N LEU A 184 13.56 -11.76 -24.55
CA LEU A 184 14.25 -12.55 -23.54
C LEU A 184 14.50 -13.93 -24.11
N ASP A 185 15.78 -14.30 -24.36
CA ASP A 185 16.16 -15.65 -24.72
C ASP A 185 16.53 -16.42 -23.43
N PRO A 186 15.73 -17.40 -23.01
CA PRO A 186 16.03 -18.20 -21.81
C PRO A 186 17.32 -19.00 -21.93
N ASN A 187 17.87 -19.14 -23.14
CA ASN A 187 19.12 -19.84 -23.40
C ASN A 187 20.34 -18.94 -23.51
N SER A 188 20.15 -17.62 -23.39
CA SER A 188 21.23 -16.63 -23.43
C SER A 188 21.29 -15.84 -22.13
N PRO A 189 21.88 -16.41 -21.07
CA PRO A 189 21.84 -15.79 -19.74
C PRO A 189 22.69 -14.52 -19.57
N GLU A 190 23.53 -14.17 -20.52
CA GLU A 190 24.52 -13.11 -20.34
C GLU A 190 24.19 -11.78 -21.01
N ASP A 191 23.21 -11.71 -21.95
CA ASP A 191 23.00 -10.52 -22.78
C ASP A 191 21.55 -10.01 -22.85
N THR A 192 20.68 -10.46 -21.99
CA THR A 192 19.23 -10.24 -22.17
C THR A 192 18.74 -8.88 -21.69
N PHE A 193 19.55 -8.10 -20.96
CA PHE A 193 19.17 -6.80 -20.47
C PHE A 193 20.17 -5.73 -20.92
N GLN A 194 19.77 -4.94 -21.93
CA GLN A 194 20.55 -3.77 -22.33
C GLN A 194 19.86 -2.50 -21.80
N GLU A 195 20.67 -1.54 -21.33
CA GLU A 195 20.21 -0.30 -20.70
C GLU A 195 19.58 0.70 -21.70
N ASP A 196 19.56 0.41 -23.00
CA ASP A 196 19.02 1.25 -24.04
C ASP A 196 17.51 1.10 -24.30
N GLY A 197 16.81 0.41 -23.39
CA GLY A 197 15.36 0.29 -23.41
C GLY A 197 14.63 1.58 -23.01
N ARG A 198 13.29 1.52 -23.04
CA ARG A 198 12.47 2.63 -22.58
C ARG A 198 12.67 2.89 -21.10
N TYR A 199 13.06 4.10 -20.75
CA TYR A 199 13.35 4.52 -19.39
C TYR A 199 12.57 5.79 -19.02
N ASN A 200 11.91 5.77 -17.85
CA ASN A 200 11.26 6.95 -17.28
C ASN A 200 12.26 7.62 -16.32
N GLU A 201 12.80 8.78 -16.71
CA GLU A 201 13.86 9.45 -15.93
C GLU A 201 13.35 10.64 -15.10
N ASP A 202 12.13 11.11 -15.36
CA ASP A 202 11.61 12.37 -14.79
C ASP A 202 11.39 12.26 -13.26
N GLY A 203 12.45 12.49 -12.50
CA GLY A 203 12.43 12.47 -11.04
C GLY A 203 12.62 11.08 -10.41
N ALA A 204 13.13 10.11 -11.18
CA ALA A 204 13.38 8.74 -10.71
C ALA A 204 14.26 8.68 -9.46
N ASP A 205 15.24 9.55 -9.33
CA ASP A 205 16.13 9.71 -8.18
C ASP A 205 15.40 10.15 -6.89
N LYS A 206 14.20 10.70 -7.00
CA LYS A 206 13.37 11.17 -5.88
C LYS A 206 12.38 10.12 -5.37
N THR A 207 12.24 8.99 -6.07
CA THR A 207 11.26 7.97 -5.70
C THR A 207 11.71 7.10 -4.54
N ASN A 208 13.00 7.01 -4.26
CA ASN A 208 13.62 6.03 -3.37
C ASN A 208 13.37 4.56 -3.78
N ILE A 209 13.07 4.32 -5.05
CA ILE A 209 13.12 3.00 -5.64
C ILE A 209 14.61 2.72 -5.92
N LEU A 210 15.16 1.67 -5.30
CA LEU A 210 16.60 1.40 -5.31
C LEU A 210 17.13 1.08 -6.70
N TYR A 211 16.32 0.41 -7.51
CA TYR A 211 16.67 -0.01 -8.87
C TYR A 211 15.50 0.26 -9.80
N PRO A 212 15.73 0.55 -11.09
CA PRO A 212 14.68 0.60 -12.08
C PRO A 212 13.88 -0.72 -12.11
N LEU A 213 12.58 -0.61 -12.38
CA LEU A 213 11.74 -1.80 -12.59
C LEU A 213 11.96 -2.31 -14.00
N LEU A 214 12.40 -3.55 -14.11
CA LEU A 214 12.88 -4.16 -15.32
C LEU A 214 11.81 -5.03 -15.98
N PHE A 215 11.49 -4.71 -17.23
CA PHE A 215 10.58 -5.47 -18.06
C PHE A 215 11.29 -5.94 -19.32
N GLY A 216 10.96 -7.15 -19.74
CA GLY A 216 11.34 -7.70 -21.03
C GLY A 216 10.11 -8.13 -21.82
N HIS A 217 10.31 -8.67 -22.99
CA HIS A 217 9.24 -9.30 -23.76
C HIS A 217 9.70 -10.64 -24.34
N ASP A 218 8.75 -11.55 -24.47
CA ASP A 218 8.88 -12.81 -25.18
C ASP A 218 7.68 -12.95 -26.12
N ASP A 219 7.91 -13.21 -27.40
CA ASP A 219 6.89 -13.42 -28.45
C ASP A 219 5.68 -12.45 -28.41
N ASN A 220 5.85 -11.19 -28.00
CA ASN A 220 4.85 -10.14 -27.80
C ASN A 220 4.23 -10.07 -26.39
N GLU A 221 4.63 -10.88 -25.44
CA GLU A 221 4.21 -10.75 -24.05
C GLU A 221 5.25 -9.96 -23.25
N ILE A 222 4.78 -9.00 -22.44
CA ILE A 222 5.64 -8.30 -21.49
C ILE A 222 5.76 -9.14 -20.23
N LEU A 223 7.00 -9.31 -19.77
CA LEU A 223 7.34 -10.11 -18.59
C LEU A 223 8.18 -9.28 -17.61
N PHE A 224 8.16 -9.64 -16.33
CA PHE A 224 9.17 -9.17 -15.39
C PHE A 224 10.48 -9.92 -15.63
N THR A 225 11.60 -9.20 -15.55
CA THR A 225 12.92 -9.83 -15.73
C THR A 225 13.53 -10.32 -14.40
N ASP A 226 12.95 -9.88 -13.28
CA ASP A 226 13.43 -10.25 -11.94
C ASP A 226 12.31 -10.16 -10.89
N ASP A 227 12.52 -10.81 -9.75
CA ASP A 227 11.55 -10.86 -8.64
C ASP A 227 11.32 -9.49 -8.00
N TYR A 228 12.34 -8.63 -7.92
CA TYR A 228 12.20 -7.29 -7.37
C TYR A 228 11.22 -6.45 -8.18
N SER A 229 11.40 -6.44 -9.50
CA SER A 229 10.49 -5.74 -10.43
C SER A 229 9.08 -6.30 -10.37
N GLY A 230 8.94 -7.62 -10.26
CA GLY A 230 7.66 -8.29 -10.08
C GLY A 230 6.96 -7.85 -8.79
N ILE A 231 7.63 -7.93 -7.65
CA ILE A 231 7.07 -7.60 -6.34
C ILE A 231 6.73 -6.11 -6.23
N ILE A 232 7.70 -5.23 -6.47
CA ILE A 232 7.50 -3.78 -6.32
C ILE A 232 6.53 -3.25 -7.36
N GLY A 233 6.69 -3.67 -8.62
CA GLY A 233 5.82 -3.24 -9.72
C GLY A 233 4.36 -3.65 -9.49
N THR A 234 4.11 -4.90 -9.11
CA THR A 234 2.77 -5.41 -8.81
C THR A 234 2.14 -4.67 -7.63
N ASN A 235 2.89 -4.46 -6.54
CA ASN A 235 2.40 -3.72 -5.38
C ASN A 235 1.96 -2.28 -5.75
N LEU A 236 2.79 -1.55 -6.47
CA LEU A 236 2.48 -0.19 -6.91
C LEU A 236 1.27 -0.16 -7.85
N ALA A 237 1.23 -1.07 -8.82
CA ALA A 237 0.12 -1.16 -9.77
C ALA A 237 -1.20 -1.50 -9.07
N LEU A 238 -1.19 -2.44 -8.10
CA LEU A 238 -2.36 -2.79 -7.28
C LEU A 238 -2.85 -1.59 -6.47
N LEU A 239 -1.96 -0.89 -5.80
CA LEU A 239 -2.30 0.27 -4.99
C LEU A 239 -2.89 1.41 -5.84
N GLN A 240 -2.37 1.62 -7.04
CA GLN A 240 -2.92 2.56 -8.02
C GLN A 240 -4.29 2.11 -8.52
N LYS A 241 -4.41 0.86 -8.97
CA LYS A 241 -5.64 0.27 -9.54
C LYS A 241 -6.80 0.26 -8.53
N THR A 242 -6.52 -0.04 -7.28
CA THR A 242 -7.51 -0.09 -6.19
C THR A 242 -7.86 1.29 -5.61
N GLY A 243 -7.14 2.35 -6.01
CA GLY A 243 -7.31 3.70 -5.47
C GLY A 243 -6.83 3.88 -4.03
N ILE A 244 -6.12 2.89 -3.46
CA ILE A 244 -5.58 2.95 -2.09
C ILE A 244 -4.46 3.99 -2.03
N MET A 245 -3.48 3.91 -2.93
CA MET A 245 -2.48 4.94 -3.16
C MET A 245 -2.43 5.25 -4.65
N THR A 246 -2.56 6.52 -5.01
CA THR A 246 -2.64 6.94 -6.41
C THR A 246 -1.59 7.97 -6.75
N ALA A 247 -1.14 7.93 -8.01
CA ALA A 247 -0.34 8.99 -8.60
C ALA A 247 -1.19 10.27 -8.76
N TRP A 248 -0.55 11.42 -8.63
CA TRP A 248 -1.14 12.73 -8.88
C TRP A 248 -0.36 13.42 -10.00
N ASN A 249 -1.08 13.99 -10.97
CA ASN A 249 -0.46 14.63 -12.14
C ASN A 249 0.61 13.76 -12.83
N GLY A 250 0.38 12.44 -12.90
CA GLY A 250 1.30 11.50 -13.51
C GLY A 250 2.59 11.25 -12.70
N LYS A 251 2.59 11.55 -11.39
CA LYS A 251 3.70 11.25 -10.48
C LYS A 251 3.21 10.49 -9.26
N PHE A 252 3.96 9.48 -8.86
CA PHE A 252 3.70 8.75 -7.61
C PHE A 252 4.27 9.47 -6.40
N GLU A 253 5.33 10.26 -6.61
CA GLU A 253 6.04 11.03 -5.57
C GLU A 253 6.55 10.14 -4.43
N GLY A 254 7.17 9.01 -4.80
CA GLY A 254 7.58 7.95 -3.87
C GLY A 254 8.48 8.43 -2.72
N GLY A 255 9.32 9.43 -2.96
CA GLY A 255 10.21 10.03 -1.97
C GLY A 255 9.54 10.98 -0.98
N GLU A 256 8.31 11.46 -1.26
CA GLU A 256 7.61 12.38 -0.36
C GLU A 256 7.27 11.70 0.97
N MET A 257 7.53 12.43 2.06
CA MET A 257 7.31 11.92 3.41
C MET A 257 5.82 11.82 3.74
N LEU A 258 5.45 10.71 4.38
CA LEU A 258 4.06 10.42 4.74
C LEU A 258 3.62 11.21 5.98
N THR A 259 2.56 11.98 5.81
CA THR A 259 1.90 12.67 6.93
C THR A 259 0.87 11.77 7.63
N ARG A 260 0.50 12.13 8.85
CA ARG A 260 -0.49 11.41 9.64
C ARG A 260 -1.88 11.42 8.97
N ALA A 261 -2.27 12.53 8.36
CA ALA A 261 -3.52 12.61 7.60
C ALA A 261 -3.52 11.69 6.37
N GLU A 262 -2.39 11.58 5.68
CA GLU A 262 -2.24 10.63 4.55
C GLU A 262 -2.27 9.19 5.01
N ALA A 263 -1.55 8.84 6.09
CA ALA A 263 -1.52 7.48 6.63
C ALA A 263 -2.93 6.97 6.97
N VAL A 264 -3.72 7.76 7.71
CA VAL A 264 -5.11 7.35 8.05
C VAL A 264 -6.00 7.28 6.81
N THR A 265 -5.76 8.12 5.80
CA THR A 265 -6.54 8.10 4.56
C THR A 265 -6.23 6.86 3.72
N ILE A 266 -4.96 6.49 3.59
CA ILE A 266 -4.53 5.28 2.90
C ILE A 266 -5.13 4.04 3.57
N LEU A 267 -5.01 3.93 4.89
CA LEU A 267 -5.55 2.79 5.64
C LEU A 267 -7.08 2.72 5.59
N HIS A 268 -7.77 3.85 5.61
CA HIS A 268 -9.23 3.89 5.44
C HIS A 268 -9.66 3.43 4.04
N ARG A 269 -8.94 3.84 2.98
CA ARG A 269 -9.20 3.35 1.62
C ARG A 269 -8.94 1.84 1.51
N PHE A 270 -7.88 1.36 2.13
CA PHE A 270 -7.55 -0.06 2.19
C PHE A 270 -8.68 -0.87 2.87
N TYR A 271 -9.14 -0.42 4.03
CA TYR A 271 -10.26 -1.01 4.74
C TYR A 271 -11.53 -1.04 3.86
N ASN A 272 -11.87 0.07 3.21
CA ASN A 272 -13.04 0.15 2.35
C ASN A 272 -12.95 -0.77 1.14
N TYR A 273 -11.78 -0.93 0.56
CA TYR A 273 -11.56 -1.88 -0.53
C TYR A 273 -11.85 -3.31 -0.08
N LEU A 274 -11.27 -3.76 1.04
CA LEU A 274 -11.54 -5.09 1.59
C LEU A 274 -13.01 -5.29 1.96
N LYS A 275 -13.68 -4.23 2.40
CA LYS A 275 -15.12 -4.27 2.67
C LYS A 275 -15.95 -4.45 1.38
N GLN A 276 -15.59 -3.76 0.32
CA GLN A 276 -16.27 -3.84 -0.98
C GLN A 276 -16.07 -5.20 -1.66
N THR A 277 -14.88 -5.79 -1.54
CA THR A 277 -14.57 -7.14 -2.06
C THR A 277 -15.11 -8.27 -1.19
N GLY A 278 -15.60 -7.97 0.02
CA GLY A 278 -16.15 -8.97 0.94
C GLY A 278 -15.11 -9.72 1.77
N THR A 279 -13.83 -9.39 1.64
CA THR A 279 -12.71 -10.07 2.32
C THR A 279 -12.39 -9.49 3.70
N LEU A 280 -12.90 -8.31 4.03
CA LEU A 280 -12.57 -7.60 5.27
C LEU A 280 -12.67 -8.46 6.53
N ARG A 281 -13.70 -9.30 6.63
CA ARG A 281 -13.95 -10.13 7.83
C ARG A 281 -12.85 -11.14 8.14
N GLN A 282 -12.01 -11.45 7.18
CA GLN A 282 -10.83 -12.31 7.35
C GLN A 282 -9.75 -11.61 8.19
N TYR A 283 -9.73 -10.28 8.15
CA TYR A 283 -8.64 -9.46 8.69
C TYR A 283 -9.07 -8.50 9.80
N SER A 284 -10.36 -8.13 9.85
CA SER A 284 -10.87 -7.15 10.81
C SER A 284 -12.25 -7.51 11.34
N SER A 285 -12.43 -7.36 12.65
CA SER A 285 -13.73 -7.42 13.33
C SER A 285 -14.39 -6.04 13.47
N LYS A 286 -13.72 -4.98 13.06
CA LYS A 286 -14.09 -3.58 13.28
C LYS A 286 -15.05 -3.00 12.25
#